data_08a4411d20ec93bcec19b37f20f6bd25
#
_entry.id   08a4411d20ec93bcec19b37f20f6bd25
#
_cell.length_a   1.000
_cell.length_b   1.000
_cell.length_c   1.000
_cell.angle_alpha   90.00
_cell.angle_beta   90.00
_cell.angle_gamma   90.00
#
_symmetry.space_group_name_H-M   'P 1'
#
loop_
_entity.id
_entity.type
_entity.pdbx_description
1 polymer ?
#
loop_
_entity_poly.entity_id
_entity_poly.type
_entity_poly.pdbx_seq_one_letter_code
_entity_poly.pdbx_strand_id
1 'polypeptide(L)'
;NLIARRIKKEDDDPLSYHSDYENFHVELLNHHFQKIVLSRHVDVVCDTTPDPMHLFLKACALYPHQFICLVSTEQSGTWLMATPEILVEQQDKESPWHTMALAGTMRKDGPWDKKDCREQEYVADYIEQCLADYATDIYRGQPYTRKAATLYHRCSDFEFRLKDGVSIGNVISALHPDRKS
;
A
#
# COMPACT_ATOMS: atom_id res chain seq x y z
N ASN A 1 22.41 -16.26 2.19
CA ASN A 1 21.95 -17.61 2.60
C ASN A 1 21.90 -17.83 4.11
N LEU A 2 21.83 -16.79 4.94
CA LEU A 2 21.76 -16.91 6.40
C LEU A 2 20.34 -16.81 6.99
N ILE A 3 19.35 -16.40 6.18
CA ILE A 3 17.96 -16.21 6.65
C ILE A 3 17.09 -17.47 6.50
N ALA A 4 17.56 -18.51 5.82
CA ALA A 4 16.74 -19.69 5.52
C ALA A 4 16.85 -20.83 6.55
N ARG A 5 17.62 -20.68 7.62
CA ARG A 5 17.78 -21.75 8.60
C ARG A 5 16.89 -21.53 9.83
N ARG A 6 15.74 -22.18 9.83
CA ARG A 6 14.75 -22.30 10.90
C ARG A 6 13.93 -21.04 11.21
N ILE A 7 13.02 -20.73 10.30
CA ILE A 7 11.78 -20.06 10.66
C ILE A 7 10.86 -21.14 11.25
N LYS A 8 10.70 -21.21 12.57
CA LYS A 8 9.54 -21.86 13.15
C LYS A 8 8.35 -20.93 12.92
N LYS A 9 7.45 -21.29 12.02
CA LYS A 9 6.09 -20.76 12.03
C LYS A 9 5.46 -21.28 13.32
N GLU A 10 5.30 -20.45 14.32
CA GLU A 10 4.28 -20.67 15.32
C GLU A 10 2.95 -20.45 14.61
N ASP A 11 2.04 -21.43 14.75
CA ASP A 11 0.76 -21.41 14.07
C ASP A 11 0.02 -20.10 14.43
N ASP A 12 -0.05 -19.22 13.45
CA ASP A 12 -1.11 -18.23 13.37
C ASP A 12 -2.42 -18.97 13.63
N ASP A 13 -3.25 -18.44 14.49
CA ASP A 13 -4.58 -19.01 14.72
C ASP A 13 -5.40 -18.95 13.41
N PRO A 14 -5.44 -20.05 12.61
CA PRO A 14 -6.14 -20.05 11.32
C PRO A 14 -7.66 -19.84 11.52
N LEU A 15 -8.17 -20.11 12.72
CA LEU A 15 -9.57 -19.98 13.08
C LEU A 15 -9.94 -18.52 13.28
N SER A 16 -9.08 -17.72 13.90
CA SER A 16 -9.28 -16.28 14.09
C SER A 16 -9.32 -15.55 12.75
N TYR A 17 -8.33 -15.79 11.87
CA TYR A 17 -8.34 -15.18 10.54
C TYR A 17 -9.57 -15.58 9.70
N HIS A 18 -9.99 -16.84 9.77
CA HIS A 18 -11.18 -17.30 9.05
C HIS A 18 -12.44 -16.63 9.58
N SER A 19 -12.59 -16.52 10.89
CA SER A 19 -13.72 -15.82 11.52
C SER A 19 -13.76 -14.33 11.12
N ASP A 20 -12.61 -13.66 11.13
CA ASP A 20 -12.50 -12.27 10.70
C ASP A 20 -12.87 -12.13 9.21
N TYR A 21 -12.38 -13.04 8.36
CA TYR A 21 -12.74 -13.05 6.93
C TYR A 21 -14.24 -13.20 6.72
N GLU A 22 -14.89 -14.14 7.42
CA GLU A 22 -16.34 -14.33 7.31
C GLU A 22 -17.13 -13.07 7.73
N ASN A 23 -16.72 -12.42 8.82
CA ASN A 23 -17.33 -11.18 9.28
C ASN A 23 -17.19 -10.06 8.25
N PHE A 24 -15.99 -9.85 7.71
CA PHE A 24 -15.75 -8.85 6.66
C PHE A 24 -16.51 -9.18 5.37
N HIS A 25 -16.59 -10.47 5.01
CA HIS A 25 -17.29 -10.91 3.80
C HIS A 25 -18.80 -10.65 3.88
N VAL A 26 -19.42 -10.82 5.04
CA VAL A 26 -20.83 -10.49 5.26
C VAL A 26 -21.11 -9.01 4.99
N GLU A 27 -20.23 -8.12 5.43
CA GLU A 27 -20.36 -6.68 5.21
C GLU A 27 -20.27 -6.29 3.72
N LEU A 28 -19.44 -7.01 2.95
CA LEU A 28 -19.34 -6.85 1.49
C LEU A 28 -20.61 -7.39 0.79
N LEU A 29 -21.13 -8.53 1.23
CA LEU A 29 -22.38 -9.11 0.68
C LEU A 29 -23.60 -8.22 0.94
N ASN A 30 -23.64 -7.57 2.08
CA ASN A 30 -24.70 -6.62 2.45
C ASN A 30 -24.54 -5.24 1.77
N HIS A 31 -23.51 -5.05 0.94
CA HIS A 31 -23.19 -3.81 0.25
C HIS A 31 -22.96 -2.60 1.19
N HIS A 32 -22.59 -2.86 2.45
CA HIS A 32 -22.20 -1.79 3.39
C HIS A 32 -20.86 -1.19 3.00
N PHE A 33 -19.98 -2.00 2.39
CA PHE A 33 -18.69 -1.57 1.84
C PHE A 33 -18.49 -2.11 0.43
N GLN A 34 -17.74 -1.39 -0.38
CA GLN A 34 -17.35 -1.83 -1.72
C GLN A 34 -16.02 -2.60 -1.70
N LYS A 35 -15.14 -2.27 -0.76
CA LYS A 35 -13.84 -2.89 -0.56
C LYS A 35 -13.46 -2.83 0.92
N ILE A 36 -12.95 -3.94 1.43
CA ILE A 36 -12.35 -4.02 2.76
C ILE A 36 -11.00 -4.71 2.63
N VAL A 37 -10.00 -4.23 3.38
CA VAL A 37 -8.67 -4.84 3.43
C VAL A 37 -8.48 -5.52 4.79
N LEU A 38 -8.38 -6.85 4.77
CA LEU A 38 -8.07 -7.64 5.94
C LEU A 38 -6.56 -7.84 6.03
N SER A 39 -5.96 -7.44 7.15
CA SER A 39 -4.53 -7.66 7.43
C SER A 39 -4.33 -8.80 8.42
N ARG A 40 -3.17 -9.43 8.35
CA ARG A 40 -2.72 -10.39 9.37
C ARG A 40 -1.23 -10.19 9.64
N HIS A 41 -0.79 -10.65 10.81
CA HIS A 41 0.63 -10.72 11.15
C HIS A 41 1.05 -12.17 11.36
N VAL A 42 2.34 -12.42 11.30
CA VAL A 42 2.96 -13.72 11.62
C VAL A 42 4.17 -13.45 12.49
N ASP A 43 4.23 -14.10 13.63
CA ASP A 43 5.39 -14.05 14.50
C ASP A 43 6.48 -15.00 13.99
N VAL A 44 7.70 -14.49 13.94
CA VAL A 44 8.86 -15.26 13.50
C VAL A 44 9.89 -15.28 14.60
N VAL A 45 10.16 -16.48 15.13
CA VAL A 45 11.23 -16.68 16.11
C VAL A 45 12.55 -16.85 15.38
N CYS A 46 13.52 -16.01 15.73
CA CYS A 46 14.87 -16.05 15.18
C CYS A 46 15.87 -16.60 16.24
N ASP A 47 16.81 -17.43 15.82
CA ASP A 47 17.87 -17.95 16.71
C ASP A 47 18.78 -16.83 17.25
N THR A 48 18.88 -15.74 16.51
CA THR A 48 19.64 -14.52 16.89
C THR A 48 18.82 -13.30 16.54
N THR A 49 18.92 -12.26 17.36
CA THR A 49 18.29 -10.97 17.09
C THR A 49 18.81 -10.41 15.77
N PRO A 50 17.94 -10.15 14.78
CA PRO A 50 18.37 -9.54 13.53
C PRO A 50 18.94 -8.15 13.75
N ASP A 51 20.02 -7.80 13.04
CA ASP A 51 20.50 -6.42 12.97
C ASP A 51 19.60 -5.60 12.02
N PRO A 52 18.84 -4.62 12.52
CA PRO A 52 17.90 -3.85 11.72
C PRO A 52 18.58 -3.07 10.59
N MET A 53 19.79 -2.53 10.84
CA MET A 53 20.53 -1.77 9.84
C MET A 53 21.01 -2.68 8.71
N HIS A 54 21.49 -3.87 9.03
CA HIS A 54 21.88 -4.85 8.01
C HIS A 54 20.67 -5.26 7.14
N LEU A 55 19.50 -5.46 7.76
CA LEU A 55 18.27 -5.77 7.02
C LEU A 55 17.83 -4.62 6.12
N PHE A 56 17.91 -3.37 6.62
CA PHE A 56 17.60 -2.18 5.86
C PHE A 56 18.50 -2.05 4.61
N LEU A 57 19.81 -2.13 4.76
CA LEU A 57 20.75 -2.04 3.64
C LEU A 57 20.53 -3.16 2.62
N LYS A 58 20.18 -4.35 3.10
CA LYS A 58 19.86 -5.49 2.24
C LYS A 58 18.56 -5.28 1.47
N ALA A 59 17.53 -4.69 2.12
CA ALA A 59 16.27 -4.34 1.47
C ALA A 59 16.49 -3.26 0.39
N CYS A 60 17.28 -2.22 0.67
CA CYS A 60 17.64 -1.20 -0.31
C CYS A 60 18.34 -1.80 -1.56
N ALA A 61 19.24 -2.75 -1.35
CA ALA A 61 19.93 -3.43 -2.44
C ALA A 61 19.01 -4.35 -3.26
N LEU A 62 18.05 -5.00 -2.62
CA LEU A 62 17.12 -5.93 -3.27
C LEU A 62 15.97 -5.22 -3.99
N TYR A 63 15.57 -4.05 -3.51
CA TYR A 63 14.39 -3.32 -3.99
C TYR A 63 14.72 -1.87 -4.36
N PRO A 64 15.58 -1.65 -5.38
CA PRO A 64 16.11 -0.32 -5.71
C PRO A 64 15.05 0.69 -6.19
N HIS A 65 13.85 0.22 -6.54
CA HIS A 65 12.74 1.05 -7.04
C HIS A 65 11.57 1.15 -6.05
N GLN A 66 11.80 0.81 -4.78
CA GLN A 66 10.79 0.91 -3.74
C GLN A 66 11.21 1.90 -2.67
N PHE A 67 10.23 2.47 -1.99
CA PHE A 67 10.49 3.23 -0.78
C PHE A 67 10.81 2.26 0.36
N ILE A 68 12.02 2.36 0.90
CA ILE A 68 12.48 1.56 2.03
C ILE A 68 12.69 2.48 3.21
N CYS A 69 12.10 2.13 4.35
CA CYS A 69 12.21 2.94 5.56
C CYS A 69 12.48 2.06 6.78
N LEU A 70 13.45 2.49 7.60
CA LEU A 70 13.73 1.91 8.91
C LEU A 70 13.41 2.96 9.97
N VAL A 71 12.49 2.65 10.87
CA VAL A 71 12.05 3.54 11.95
C VAL A 71 12.13 2.80 13.27
N SER A 72 12.65 3.46 14.31
CA SER A 72 12.67 2.92 15.67
C SER A 72 12.17 3.97 16.66
N THR A 73 11.17 3.60 17.44
CA THR A 73 10.61 4.44 18.51
C THR A 73 10.47 3.65 19.80
N GLU A 74 10.48 4.33 20.93
CA GLU A 74 10.28 3.69 22.23
C GLU A 74 8.89 3.06 22.37
N GLN A 75 7.87 3.68 21.71
CA GLN A 75 6.48 3.24 21.82
C GLN A 75 6.13 2.08 20.88
N SER A 76 6.68 2.08 19.67
CA SER A 76 6.29 1.11 18.63
C SER A 76 7.36 0.07 18.30
N GLY A 77 8.56 0.19 18.87
CA GLY A 77 9.69 -0.67 18.51
C GLY A 77 10.32 -0.31 17.17
N THR A 78 10.99 -1.27 16.56
CA THR A 78 11.72 -1.08 15.30
C THR A 78 10.97 -1.69 14.14
N TRP A 79 10.75 -0.89 13.09
CA TRP A 79 10.00 -1.24 11.88
C TRP A 79 10.86 -1.08 10.64
N LEU A 80 10.88 -2.10 9.81
CA LEU A 80 11.41 -2.05 8.44
C LEU A 80 10.25 -2.17 7.47
N MET A 81 10.08 -1.14 6.63
CA MET A 81 9.00 -1.06 5.65
C MET A 81 9.57 -1.02 4.24
N ALA A 82 8.88 -1.66 3.31
CA ALA A 82 9.16 -1.60 1.88
C ALA A 82 7.83 -1.49 1.12
N THR A 83 7.65 -0.42 0.34
CA THR A 83 6.43 -0.21 -0.44
C THR A 83 6.74 0.29 -1.85
N PRO A 84 6.03 -0.22 -2.87
CA PRO A 84 6.07 0.31 -4.22
C PRO A 84 5.10 1.48 -4.42
N GLU A 85 4.22 1.72 -3.46
CA GLU A 85 3.14 2.69 -3.56
C GLU A 85 3.60 4.06 -3.07
N ILE A 86 3.23 5.10 -3.82
CA ILE A 86 3.48 6.50 -3.51
C ILE A 86 2.18 7.09 -2.99
N LEU A 87 2.17 7.51 -1.71
CA LEU A 87 1.02 8.21 -1.15
C LEU A 87 0.88 9.58 -1.81
N VAL A 88 1.97 10.36 -1.80
CA VAL A 88 2.06 11.64 -2.49
C VAL A 88 3.53 12.06 -2.62
N GLU A 89 3.90 12.61 -3.77
CA GLU A 89 5.23 13.16 -4.01
C GLU A 89 5.17 14.41 -4.90
N GLN A 90 6.24 15.17 -4.90
CA GLN A 90 6.47 16.30 -5.81
C GLN A 90 7.96 16.35 -6.14
N GLN A 91 8.30 16.42 -7.42
CA GLN A 91 9.71 16.43 -7.84
C GLN A 91 10.41 17.74 -7.50
N ASP A 92 9.73 18.86 -7.76
CA ASP A 92 10.18 20.20 -7.43
C ASP A 92 8.96 21.11 -7.19
N LYS A 93 9.20 22.34 -6.71
CA LYS A 93 8.13 23.28 -6.31
C LYS A 93 7.20 23.68 -7.44
N GLU A 94 7.63 23.59 -8.69
CA GLU A 94 6.85 24.00 -9.87
C GLU A 94 6.12 22.82 -10.51
N SER A 95 6.57 21.61 -10.26
CA SER A 95 5.95 20.38 -10.76
C SER A 95 4.58 20.15 -10.12
N PRO A 96 3.64 19.49 -10.82
CA PRO A 96 2.43 19.00 -10.17
C PRO A 96 2.75 18.01 -9.08
N TRP A 97 1.86 17.88 -8.11
CA TRP A 97 1.87 16.79 -7.15
C TRP A 97 1.45 15.50 -7.85
N HIS A 98 2.01 14.41 -7.39
CA HIS A 98 1.75 13.07 -7.92
C HIS A 98 1.28 12.13 -6.81
N THR A 99 0.32 11.27 -7.13
CA THR A 99 -0.10 10.11 -6.36
C THR A 99 -0.49 8.98 -7.32
N MET A 100 -0.78 7.79 -6.80
CA MET A 100 -1.16 6.65 -7.63
C MET A 100 -2.23 5.78 -6.99
N ALA A 101 -3.08 5.21 -7.84
CA ALA A 101 -3.96 4.11 -7.49
C ALA A 101 -3.27 2.79 -7.85
N LEU A 102 -2.81 2.03 -6.86
CA LEU A 102 -2.15 0.76 -7.01
C LEU A 102 -2.99 -0.33 -6.37
N ALA A 103 -3.63 -1.19 -7.17
CA ALA A 103 -4.43 -2.31 -6.67
C ALA A 103 -4.48 -3.45 -7.67
N GLY A 104 -4.94 -4.64 -7.22
CA GLY A 104 -4.76 -5.86 -7.96
C GLY A 104 -3.31 -6.34 -7.93
N THR A 105 -3.11 -7.65 -7.83
CA THR A 105 -1.76 -8.21 -7.72
C THR A 105 -1.70 -9.56 -8.41
N MET A 106 -0.71 -9.73 -9.30
CA MET A 106 -0.42 -11.03 -9.88
C MET A 106 1.07 -11.38 -9.81
N ARG A 107 1.36 -12.68 -9.78
CA ARG A 107 2.72 -13.21 -9.69
C ARG A 107 3.41 -13.33 -11.04
N LYS A 108 2.63 -13.40 -12.13
CA LYS A 108 3.12 -13.52 -13.50
C LYS A 108 2.46 -12.45 -14.35
N ASP A 109 3.20 -11.87 -15.25
CA ASP A 109 2.65 -10.92 -16.21
C ASP A 109 1.59 -11.59 -17.11
N GLY A 110 0.51 -10.86 -17.36
CA GLY A 110 -0.62 -11.38 -18.14
C GLY A 110 -1.81 -10.42 -18.19
N PRO A 111 -2.91 -10.83 -18.79
CA PRO A 111 -4.14 -10.05 -18.82
C PRO A 111 -4.75 -9.96 -17.40
N TRP A 112 -5.21 -8.77 -17.06
CA TRP A 112 -5.95 -8.52 -15.81
C TRP A 112 -7.36 -9.08 -15.91
N ASP A 113 -7.80 -9.77 -14.87
CA ASP A 113 -9.18 -10.20 -14.78
C ASP A 113 -10.13 -9.05 -14.43
N LYS A 114 -11.44 -9.31 -14.54
CA LYS A 114 -12.48 -8.30 -14.27
C LYS A 114 -12.51 -7.87 -12.81
N LYS A 115 -12.16 -8.76 -11.89
CA LYS A 115 -12.13 -8.48 -10.46
C LYS A 115 -11.01 -7.49 -10.14
N ASP A 116 -9.80 -7.77 -10.62
CA ASP A 116 -8.63 -6.91 -10.38
C ASP A 116 -8.78 -5.54 -11.05
N CYS A 117 -9.39 -5.50 -12.26
CA CYS A 117 -9.73 -4.24 -12.92
C CYS A 117 -10.70 -3.40 -12.08
N ARG A 118 -11.73 -4.02 -11.52
CA ARG A 118 -12.72 -3.33 -10.67
C ARG A 118 -12.11 -2.90 -9.35
N GLU A 119 -11.26 -3.72 -8.75
CA GLU A 119 -10.57 -3.39 -7.52
C GLU A 119 -9.71 -2.14 -7.67
N GLN A 120 -8.95 -2.04 -8.76
CA GLN A 120 -8.14 -0.87 -9.04
C GLN A 120 -8.99 0.37 -9.36
N GLU A 121 -10.11 0.20 -10.06
CA GLU A 121 -11.04 1.29 -10.36
C GLU A 121 -11.61 1.92 -9.06
N TYR A 122 -12.02 1.11 -8.10
CA TYR A 122 -12.48 1.61 -6.80
C TYR A 122 -11.43 2.47 -6.09
N VAL A 123 -10.16 2.07 -6.13
CA VAL A 123 -9.07 2.85 -5.52
C VAL A 123 -8.85 4.15 -6.29
N ALA A 124 -8.89 4.10 -7.62
CA ALA A 124 -8.72 5.28 -8.46
C ALA A 124 -9.86 6.29 -8.27
N ASP A 125 -11.11 5.83 -8.24
CA ASP A 125 -12.28 6.68 -7.99
C ASP A 125 -12.25 7.30 -6.60
N TYR A 126 -11.82 6.55 -5.59
CA TYR A 126 -11.64 7.07 -4.23
C TYR A 126 -10.59 8.19 -4.19
N ILE A 127 -9.44 7.99 -4.82
CA ILE A 127 -8.38 9.01 -4.88
C ILE A 127 -8.90 10.26 -5.59
N GLU A 128 -9.58 10.11 -6.74
CA GLU A 128 -10.14 11.22 -7.49
C GLU A 128 -11.15 12.03 -6.67
N GLN A 129 -12.05 11.35 -5.95
CA GLN A 129 -12.99 11.98 -5.04
C GLN A 129 -12.30 12.74 -3.90
N CYS A 130 -11.29 12.14 -3.28
CA CYS A 130 -10.51 12.81 -2.23
C CYS A 130 -9.79 14.05 -2.76
N LEU A 131 -9.24 14.00 -3.97
CA LEU A 131 -8.53 15.12 -4.57
C LEU A 131 -9.47 16.28 -4.96
N ALA A 132 -10.70 15.98 -5.35
CA ALA A 132 -11.65 16.98 -5.86
C ALA A 132 -11.90 18.14 -4.88
N ASP A 133 -11.83 17.90 -3.58
CA ASP A 133 -12.02 18.92 -2.55
C ASP A 133 -10.81 19.85 -2.37
N TYR A 134 -9.59 19.34 -2.64
CA TYR A 134 -8.33 19.99 -2.29
C TYR A 134 -7.47 20.40 -3.47
N ALA A 135 -7.77 19.89 -4.67
CA ALA A 135 -6.91 20.04 -5.84
C ALA A 135 -7.64 20.61 -7.05
N THR A 136 -6.86 21.18 -7.96
CA THR A 136 -7.23 21.60 -9.33
C THR A 136 -6.36 20.84 -10.33
N ASP A 137 -6.71 20.97 -11.62
CA ASP A 137 -5.94 20.37 -12.73
C ASP A 137 -5.65 18.88 -12.50
N ILE A 138 -6.66 18.18 -11.97
CA ILE A 138 -6.53 16.74 -11.67
C ILE A 138 -6.49 15.98 -13.00
N TYR A 139 -5.38 15.31 -13.25
CA TYR A 139 -5.21 14.40 -14.37
C TYR A 139 -5.11 12.95 -13.85
N ARG A 140 -5.94 12.07 -14.40
CA ARG A 140 -5.91 10.64 -14.15
C ARG A 140 -5.37 9.91 -15.38
N GLY A 141 -4.23 9.25 -15.24
CA GLY A 141 -3.61 8.44 -16.27
C GLY A 141 -4.39 7.16 -16.57
N GLN A 142 -4.22 6.63 -17.77
CA GLN A 142 -4.80 5.33 -18.14
C GLN A 142 -4.17 4.20 -17.30
N PRO A 143 -4.96 3.20 -16.90
CA PRO A 143 -4.43 2.08 -16.13
C PRO A 143 -3.38 1.29 -16.93
N TYR A 144 -2.28 0.94 -16.25
CA TYR A 144 -1.19 0.14 -16.81
C TYR A 144 -0.70 -0.91 -15.81
N THR A 145 0.14 -1.83 -16.27
CA THR A 145 0.78 -2.82 -15.40
C THR A 145 2.11 -2.28 -14.90
N ARG A 146 2.24 -2.16 -13.57
CA ARG A 146 3.47 -1.76 -12.88
C ARG A 146 4.12 -2.98 -12.23
N LYS A 147 5.38 -3.24 -12.57
CA LYS A 147 6.17 -4.28 -11.90
C LYS A 147 6.79 -3.71 -10.63
N ALA A 148 6.58 -4.40 -9.51
CA ALA A 148 7.19 -4.08 -8.22
C ALA A 148 7.82 -5.35 -7.63
N ALA A 149 9.15 -5.37 -7.55
CA ALA A 149 9.93 -6.56 -7.17
C ALA A 149 9.59 -7.77 -8.05
N THR A 150 8.96 -8.79 -7.48
CA THR A 150 8.56 -10.04 -8.14
C THR A 150 7.07 -10.08 -8.49
N LEU A 151 6.34 -9.00 -8.25
CA LEU A 151 4.90 -8.88 -8.44
C LEU A 151 4.57 -7.86 -9.51
N TYR A 152 3.37 -7.98 -10.06
CA TYR A 152 2.77 -7.04 -11.00
C TYR A 152 1.51 -6.48 -10.38
N HIS A 153 1.32 -5.17 -10.51
CA HIS A 153 0.16 -4.44 -10.00
C HIS A 153 -0.48 -3.65 -11.13
N ARG A 154 -1.80 -3.49 -11.06
CA ARG A 154 -2.50 -2.55 -11.90
C ARG A 154 -2.41 -1.16 -11.27
N CYS A 155 -1.99 -0.16 -12.03
CA CYS A 155 -1.67 1.17 -11.56
C CYS A 155 -2.29 2.24 -12.46
N SER A 156 -2.75 3.34 -11.85
CA SER A 156 -3.02 4.61 -12.53
C SER A 156 -2.34 5.74 -11.78
N ASP A 157 -1.62 6.58 -12.49
CA ASP A 157 -0.99 7.77 -11.92
C ASP A 157 -1.98 8.93 -11.91
N PHE A 158 -1.85 9.80 -10.92
CA PHE A 158 -2.59 11.05 -10.81
C PHE A 158 -1.60 12.20 -10.69
N GLU A 159 -1.87 13.27 -11.43
CA GLU A 159 -1.17 14.56 -11.28
C GLU A 159 -2.20 15.61 -10.88
N PHE A 160 -1.81 16.55 -10.04
CA PHE A 160 -2.72 17.60 -9.57
C PHE A 160 -1.96 18.81 -9.03
N ARG A 161 -2.68 19.95 -8.92
CA ARG A 161 -2.20 21.16 -8.23
C ARG A 161 -3.09 21.44 -7.03
N LEU A 162 -2.50 21.98 -5.95
CA LEU A 162 -3.29 22.37 -4.78
C LEU A 162 -4.13 23.62 -5.09
N LYS A 163 -5.34 23.68 -4.57
CA LYS A 163 -6.16 24.89 -4.53
C LYS A 163 -5.49 25.95 -3.65
N ASP A 164 -5.81 27.21 -3.90
CA ASP A 164 -5.33 28.32 -3.07
C ASP A 164 -5.69 28.12 -1.59
N GLY A 165 -4.69 28.30 -0.74
CA GLY A 165 -4.84 28.13 0.72
C GLY A 165 -4.89 26.69 1.21
N VAL A 166 -4.82 25.69 0.35
CA VAL A 166 -4.77 24.27 0.72
C VAL A 166 -3.33 23.84 0.93
N SER A 167 -3.06 23.11 2.00
CA SER A 167 -1.77 22.49 2.27
C SER A 167 -1.76 21.04 1.79
N ILE A 168 -0.56 20.51 1.49
CA ILE A 168 -0.41 19.08 1.18
C ILE A 168 -0.83 18.19 2.36
N GLY A 169 -0.74 18.68 3.59
CA GLY A 169 -1.24 17.97 4.77
C GLY A 169 -2.73 17.68 4.72
N ASN A 170 -3.54 18.57 4.11
CA ASN A 170 -4.97 18.31 3.89
C ASN A 170 -5.18 17.13 2.93
N VAL A 171 -4.41 17.07 1.84
CA VAL A 171 -4.48 15.97 0.88
C VAL A 171 -4.02 14.66 1.52
N ILE A 172 -2.90 14.66 2.26
CA ILE A 172 -2.42 13.47 2.98
C ILE A 172 -3.48 12.95 3.94
N SER A 173 -4.13 13.85 4.70
CA SER A 173 -5.20 13.46 5.63
C SER A 173 -6.43 12.90 4.92
N ALA A 174 -6.76 13.39 3.72
CA ALA A 174 -7.89 12.91 2.93
C ALA A 174 -7.60 11.56 2.27
N LEU A 175 -6.39 11.36 1.74
CA LEU A 175 -5.97 10.11 1.11
C LEU A 175 -5.70 8.99 2.13
N HIS A 176 -5.33 9.36 3.36
CA HIS A 176 -5.10 8.37 4.41
C HIS A 176 -6.45 7.78 4.83
N PRO A 177 -6.63 6.44 4.77
CA PRO A 177 -7.88 5.83 5.18
C PRO A 177 -8.22 6.20 6.62
N ASP A 178 -9.37 6.84 6.82
CA ASP A 178 -9.85 7.18 8.15
C ASP A 178 -10.18 5.89 8.90
N ARG A 179 -9.66 5.76 10.11
CA ARG A 179 -10.00 4.65 11.01
C ARG A 179 -11.37 4.81 11.66
N LYS A 180 -12.15 5.76 11.18
CA LYS A 180 -13.53 5.95 11.61
C LYS A 180 -14.45 5.03 10.80
N SER A 181 -14.55 3.86 11.25
CA SER A 181 -15.71 3.01 11.00
C SER A 181 -16.46 2.81 12.31
#